data_d928f20188aba584754bf30a6525f36c
#
_entry.id   d928f20188aba584754bf30a6525f36c
#
_cell.length_a   1.000
_cell.length_b   1.000
_cell.length_c   1.000
_cell.angle_alpha   90.00
_cell.angle_beta   90.00
_cell.angle_gamma   90.00
#
_symmetry.space_group_name_H-M   'P 1'
#
loop_
_entity.id
_entity.type
_entity.pdbx_description
1 polymer ?
#
loop_
_entity_poly.entity_id
_entity_poly.type
_entity_poly.pdbx_seq_one_letter_code
_entity_poly.pdbx_strand_id
1 'polypeptide(L)'
;MDSSNIRVIAFDADDTLWDCQGHFEVVMHHLYDELVPWVDRETAALELFSTERKNMRLLGYGVKAFTLSMLETAMRVSRNEMPAETINDILQRCYSLLEFPCTPLPEVELTLKALRDKIRNHTAPSTALTSLVCFTKGELLDQQHKLERSGLQHYFDYVEITSDKGEAEFRELCRKLDVRPEEMLMVGNSLKSDIAPALAVGCQAVYIPFHVTWQLEQHDHFEHQRMVQIDHFAQLLDIMNAHL
;
A
#
# COMPACT_ATOMS: atom_id res chain seq x y z
N MET A 1 -8.38 16.43 14.21
CA MET A 1 -8.74 15.00 14.33
C MET A 1 -8.93 14.67 15.80
N ASP A 2 -9.95 13.91 16.16
CA ASP A 2 -10.22 13.47 17.55
C ASP A 2 -9.81 11.99 17.69
N SER A 3 -8.72 11.71 18.41
CA SER A 3 -8.21 10.35 18.61
C SER A 3 -8.70 9.69 19.91
N SER A 4 -9.54 10.39 20.70
CA SER A 4 -9.97 9.90 22.03
C SER A 4 -10.81 8.61 21.99
N ASN A 5 -11.50 8.36 20.88
CA ASN A 5 -12.38 7.21 20.69
C ASN A 5 -11.80 6.10 19.79
N ILE A 6 -10.53 6.20 19.40
CA ILE A 6 -9.93 5.22 18.49
C ILE A 6 -9.70 3.89 19.22
N ARG A 7 -10.36 2.85 18.71
CA ARG A 7 -10.22 1.46 19.18
C ARG A 7 -9.33 0.62 18.25
N VAL A 8 -9.34 0.92 16.97
CA VAL A 8 -8.59 0.18 15.95
C VAL A 8 -7.73 1.14 15.14
N ILE A 9 -6.46 0.78 14.95
CA ILE A 9 -5.61 1.42 13.95
C ILE A 9 -5.39 0.41 12.83
N ALA A 10 -5.85 0.77 11.62
CA ALA A 10 -5.62 0.01 10.40
C ALA A 10 -4.45 0.65 9.62
N PHE A 11 -3.49 -0.16 9.23
CA PHE A 11 -2.31 0.26 8.47
C PHE A 11 -2.37 -0.31 7.06
N ASP A 12 -2.19 0.53 6.08
CA ASP A 12 -1.76 0.07 4.77
C ASP A 12 -0.36 -0.54 4.87
N ALA A 13 0.04 -1.30 3.85
CA ALA A 13 1.30 -2.04 3.88
C ALA A 13 2.34 -1.50 2.90
N ASP A 14 2.10 -1.62 1.60
CA ASP A 14 3.04 -1.21 0.56
C ASP A 14 3.23 0.32 0.57
N ASP A 15 4.47 0.80 0.63
CA ASP A 15 4.84 2.21 0.70
C ASP A 15 4.36 2.95 1.97
N THR A 16 3.81 2.18 2.94
CA THR A 16 3.46 2.65 4.28
C THR A 16 4.32 1.97 5.35
N LEU A 17 4.43 0.65 5.30
CA LEU A 17 5.24 -0.14 6.25
C LEU A 17 6.60 -0.52 5.67
N TRP A 18 6.72 -0.71 4.37
CA TRP A 18 7.95 -1.02 3.63
C TRP A 18 7.89 -0.41 2.23
N ASP A 19 9.06 -0.18 1.63
CA ASP A 19 9.16 0.28 0.23
C ASP A 19 8.73 -0.84 -0.72
N CYS A 20 7.78 -0.54 -1.58
CA CYS A 20 7.29 -1.42 -2.63
C CYS A 20 7.48 -0.77 -4.01
N GLN A 21 6.99 0.44 -4.21
CA GLN A 21 7.00 1.13 -5.49
C GLN A 21 8.42 1.36 -6.03
N GLY A 22 9.39 1.62 -5.16
CA GLY A 22 10.79 1.76 -5.57
C GLY A 22 11.34 0.53 -6.27
N HIS A 23 10.96 -0.68 -5.83
CA HIS A 23 11.35 -1.94 -6.49
C HIS A 23 10.70 -2.09 -7.86
N PHE A 24 9.41 -1.73 -8.01
CA PHE A 24 8.72 -1.76 -9.30
C PHE A 24 9.35 -0.78 -10.30
N GLU A 25 9.74 0.42 -9.87
CA GLU A 25 10.38 1.40 -10.73
C GLU A 25 11.70 0.91 -11.34
N VAL A 26 12.51 0.20 -10.56
CA VAL A 26 13.76 -0.40 -11.07
C VAL A 26 13.46 -1.37 -12.23
N VAL A 27 12.42 -2.19 -12.10
CA VAL A 27 12.03 -3.15 -13.14
C VAL A 27 11.39 -2.45 -14.35
N MET A 28 10.56 -1.42 -14.12
CA MET A 28 10.01 -0.61 -15.22
C MET A 28 11.10 0.09 -16.02
N HIS A 29 12.08 0.71 -15.34
CA HIS A 29 13.17 1.38 -16.03
C HIS A 29 14.00 0.43 -16.88
N HIS A 30 14.18 -0.83 -16.46
CA HIS A 30 14.83 -1.83 -17.30
C HIS A 30 14.04 -2.10 -18.58
N LEU A 31 12.69 -2.26 -18.51
CA LEU A 31 11.87 -2.40 -19.72
C LEU A 31 12.03 -1.20 -20.64
N TYR A 32 12.06 0.03 -20.09
CA TYR A 32 12.22 1.23 -20.90
C TYR A 32 13.54 1.24 -21.66
N ASP A 33 14.63 0.78 -21.01
CA ASP A 33 15.94 0.65 -21.64
C ASP A 33 15.95 -0.39 -22.76
N GLU A 34 15.32 -1.54 -22.55
CA GLU A 34 15.21 -2.61 -23.56
C GLU A 34 14.36 -2.17 -24.77
N LEU A 35 13.43 -1.23 -24.60
CA LEU A 35 12.56 -0.71 -25.66
C LEU A 35 13.19 0.42 -26.49
N VAL A 36 14.34 0.99 -26.08
CA VAL A 36 15.03 2.09 -26.81
C VAL A 36 15.22 1.83 -28.30
N PRO A 37 15.47 0.59 -28.81
CA PRO A 37 15.57 0.36 -30.24
C PRO A 37 14.29 0.66 -31.05
N TRP A 38 13.13 0.69 -30.40
CA TRP A 38 11.83 0.89 -31.06
C TRP A 38 11.17 2.23 -30.73
N VAL A 39 11.31 2.70 -29.48
CA VAL A 39 10.70 3.94 -28.99
C VAL A 39 11.63 4.62 -27.97
N ASP A 40 11.44 5.92 -27.71
CA ASP A 40 12.12 6.59 -26.60
C ASP A 40 11.53 6.14 -25.24
N ARG A 41 12.26 6.44 -24.15
CA ARG A 41 11.89 6.02 -22.80
C ARG A 41 10.55 6.62 -22.32
N GLU A 42 10.25 7.86 -22.71
CA GLU A 42 9.00 8.52 -22.34
C GLU A 42 7.81 7.83 -23.01
N THR A 43 7.93 7.52 -24.31
CA THR A 43 6.93 6.73 -25.03
C THR A 43 6.80 5.32 -24.41
N ALA A 44 7.90 4.65 -24.07
CA ALA A 44 7.86 3.33 -23.42
C ALA A 44 7.07 3.37 -22.10
N ALA A 45 7.28 4.42 -21.28
CA ALA A 45 6.56 4.61 -20.03
C ALA A 45 5.05 4.83 -20.25
N LEU A 46 4.68 5.66 -21.22
CA LEU A 46 3.27 5.88 -21.58
C LEU A 46 2.59 4.61 -22.10
N GLU A 47 3.30 3.80 -22.87
CA GLU A 47 2.79 2.54 -23.41
C GLU A 47 2.59 1.50 -22.30
N LEU A 48 3.53 1.39 -21.34
CA LEU A 48 3.35 0.53 -20.18
C LEU A 48 2.16 1.00 -19.33
N PHE A 49 2.10 2.28 -18.98
CA PHE A 49 0.99 2.83 -18.20
C PHE A 49 -0.38 2.59 -18.87
N SER A 50 -0.45 2.78 -20.20
CA SER A 50 -1.67 2.49 -20.96
C SER A 50 -2.08 1.02 -20.87
N THR A 51 -1.10 0.12 -20.91
CA THR A 51 -1.33 -1.34 -20.80
C THR A 51 -1.79 -1.70 -19.39
N GLU A 52 -1.12 -1.20 -18.35
CA GLU A 52 -1.52 -1.43 -16.95
C GLU A 52 -2.95 -0.94 -16.70
N ARG A 53 -3.27 0.29 -17.11
CA ARG A 53 -4.62 0.86 -16.96
C ARG A 53 -5.69 0.03 -17.66
N LYS A 54 -5.42 -0.48 -18.86
CA LYS A 54 -6.32 -1.38 -19.59
C LYS A 54 -6.51 -2.71 -18.86
N ASN A 55 -5.41 -3.27 -18.34
CA ASN A 55 -5.38 -4.58 -17.71
C ASN A 55 -5.93 -4.57 -16.28
N MET A 56 -5.93 -3.42 -15.60
CA MET A 56 -6.34 -3.28 -14.21
C MET A 56 -7.71 -3.91 -13.93
N ARG A 57 -8.70 -3.69 -14.80
CA ARG A 57 -10.06 -4.23 -14.62
C ARG A 57 -10.13 -5.75 -14.69
N LEU A 58 -9.21 -6.38 -15.43
CA LEU A 58 -9.21 -7.83 -15.65
C LEU A 58 -8.26 -8.56 -14.69
N LEU A 59 -7.09 -7.99 -14.45
CA LEU A 59 -6.00 -8.64 -13.73
C LEU A 59 -5.85 -8.13 -12.27
N GLY A 60 -6.40 -6.96 -11.95
CA GLY A 60 -6.25 -6.34 -10.64
C GLY A 60 -4.82 -5.83 -10.37
N TYR A 61 -4.48 -5.78 -9.08
CA TYR A 61 -3.19 -5.31 -8.58
C TYR A 61 -2.19 -6.46 -8.39
N GLY A 62 -0.91 -6.11 -8.22
CA GLY A 62 0.16 -7.02 -7.80
C GLY A 62 1.11 -7.44 -8.91
N VAL A 63 2.17 -8.12 -8.52
CA VAL A 63 3.30 -8.49 -9.39
C VAL A 63 2.87 -9.29 -10.62
N LYS A 64 1.90 -10.21 -10.50
CA LYS A 64 1.43 -11.04 -11.62
C LYS A 64 0.77 -10.21 -12.71
N ALA A 65 -0.12 -9.28 -12.33
CA ALA A 65 -0.77 -8.35 -13.25
C ALA A 65 0.24 -7.41 -13.92
N PHE A 66 1.17 -6.90 -13.13
CA PHE A 66 2.27 -6.08 -13.61
C PHE A 66 3.16 -6.84 -14.62
N THR A 67 3.57 -8.09 -14.30
CA THR A 67 4.38 -8.93 -15.19
C THR A 67 3.71 -9.13 -16.55
N LEU A 68 2.41 -9.43 -16.56
CA LEU A 68 1.67 -9.58 -17.82
C LEU A 68 1.62 -8.26 -18.61
N SER A 69 1.46 -7.13 -17.94
CA SER A 69 1.45 -5.82 -18.59
C SER A 69 2.84 -5.45 -19.14
N MET A 70 3.92 -5.79 -18.44
CA MET A 70 5.30 -5.64 -18.92
C MET A 70 5.56 -6.44 -20.19
N LEU A 71 5.20 -7.73 -20.19
CA LEU A 71 5.39 -8.61 -21.34
C LEU A 71 4.50 -8.21 -22.53
N GLU A 72 3.23 -7.85 -22.28
CA GLU A 72 2.33 -7.34 -23.35
C GLU A 72 2.91 -6.07 -23.99
N THR A 73 3.42 -5.15 -23.17
CA THR A 73 4.04 -3.91 -23.65
C THR A 73 5.31 -4.21 -24.46
N ALA A 74 6.20 -5.06 -23.94
CA ALA A 74 7.43 -5.46 -24.62
C ALA A 74 7.15 -6.04 -26.01
N MET A 75 6.25 -7.02 -26.10
CA MET A 75 5.88 -7.65 -27.37
C MET A 75 5.20 -6.68 -28.35
N ARG A 76 4.27 -5.87 -27.87
CA ARG A 76 3.50 -4.95 -28.70
C ARG A 76 4.37 -3.82 -29.27
N VAL A 77 5.17 -3.17 -28.43
CA VAL A 77 6.02 -2.04 -28.83
C VAL A 77 7.14 -2.51 -29.77
N SER A 78 7.75 -3.66 -29.49
CA SER A 78 8.77 -4.26 -30.34
C SER A 78 8.19 -4.94 -31.61
N ARG A 79 6.87 -4.97 -31.78
CA ARG A 79 6.20 -5.69 -32.90
C ARG A 79 6.55 -7.19 -32.95
N ASN A 80 6.76 -7.79 -31.77
CA ASN A 80 7.24 -9.16 -31.57
C ASN A 80 8.67 -9.42 -32.12
N GLU A 81 9.46 -8.37 -32.28
CA GLU A 81 10.86 -8.48 -32.73
C GLU A 81 11.85 -8.55 -31.58
N MET A 82 11.42 -8.32 -30.34
CA MET A 82 12.27 -8.46 -29.15
C MET A 82 12.77 -9.89 -29.01
N PRO A 83 14.09 -10.10 -28.80
CA PRO A 83 14.65 -11.44 -28.62
C PRO A 83 14.01 -12.19 -27.45
N ALA A 84 13.79 -13.49 -27.58
CA ALA A 84 13.21 -14.31 -26.54
C ALA A 84 14.05 -14.30 -25.25
N GLU A 85 15.36 -14.13 -25.37
CA GLU A 85 16.27 -13.99 -24.22
C GLU A 85 15.98 -12.72 -23.42
N THR A 86 15.77 -11.58 -24.10
CA THR A 86 15.38 -10.30 -23.46
C THR A 86 13.99 -10.40 -22.82
N ILE A 87 13.03 -11.04 -23.47
CA ILE A 87 11.70 -11.31 -22.89
C ILE A 87 11.84 -12.15 -21.59
N ASN A 88 12.70 -13.17 -21.62
CA ASN A 88 12.96 -13.98 -20.42
C ASN A 88 13.65 -13.17 -19.31
N ASP A 89 14.60 -12.28 -19.63
CA ASP A 89 15.24 -11.41 -18.64
C ASP A 89 14.21 -10.47 -17.97
N ILE A 90 13.33 -9.84 -18.75
CA ILE A 90 12.23 -9.04 -18.24
C ILE A 90 11.35 -9.87 -17.29
N LEU A 91 11.01 -11.09 -17.68
CA LEU A 91 10.19 -11.99 -16.84
C LEU A 91 10.90 -12.33 -15.51
N GLN A 92 12.20 -12.65 -15.53
CA GLN A 92 12.96 -12.95 -14.31
C GLN A 92 13.05 -11.74 -13.38
N ARG A 93 13.21 -10.54 -13.92
CA ARG A 93 13.18 -9.30 -13.13
C ARG A 93 11.80 -9.04 -12.50
N CYS A 94 10.72 -9.33 -13.23
CA CYS A 94 9.39 -9.28 -12.63
C CYS A 94 9.23 -10.31 -11.50
N TYR A 95 9.76 -11.53 -11.64
CA TYR A 95 9.73 -12.53 -10.57
C TYR A 95 10.54 -12.12 -9.34
N SER A 96 11.62 -11.36 -9.49
CA SER A 96 12.36 -10.85 -8.34
C SER A 96 11.52 -9.93 -7.45
N LEU A 97 10.46 -9.32 -8.00
CA LEU A 97 9.50 -8.53 -7.21
C LEU A 97 8.66 -9.39 -6.24
N LEU A 98 8.58 -10.70 -6.44
CA LEU A 98 7.93 -11.61 -5.48
C LEU A 98 8.82 -11.94 -4.29
N GLU A 99 10.11 -11.60 -4.34
CA GLU A 99 11.12 -12.00 -3.35
C GLU A 99 11.90 -10.81 -2.74
N PHE A 100 11.58 -9.56 -3.10
CA PHE A 100 12.29 -8.42 -2.53
C PHE A 100 12.18 -8.38 -1.00
N PRO A 101 13.21 -7.91 -0.29
CA PRO A 101 13.14 -7.78 1.16
C PRO A 101 12.16 -6.67 1.54
N CYS A 102 11.07 -7.01 2.22
CA CYS A 102 10.12 -6.04 2.76
C CYS A 102 10.68 -5.43 4.05
N THR A 103 11.84 -4.75 3.94
CA THR A 103 12.46 -4.10 5.10
C THR A 103 11.56 -2.98 5.61
N PRO A 104 11.19 -2.99 6.90
CA PRO A 104 10.38 -1.91 7.45
C PRO A 104 10.99 -0.54 7.22
N LEU A 105 10.15 0.42 6.85
CA LEU A 105 10.57 1.83 6.73
C LEU A 105 11.03 2.37 8.10
N PRO A 106 11.81 3.46 8.12
CA PRO A 106 12.28 4.06 9.36
C PRO A 106 11.14 4.26 10.38
N GLU A 107 11.41 3.96 11.64
CA GLU A 107 10.51 4.14 12.79
C GLU A 107 9.26 3.23 12.82
N VAL A 108 8.94 2.50 11.74
CA VAL A 108 7.72 1.66 11.65
C VAL A 108 7.70 0.62 12.79
N GLU A 109 8.74 -0.19 12.89
CA GLU A 109 8.77 -1.27 13.88
C GLU A 109 8.72 -0.74 15.33
N LEU A 110 9.48 0.33 15.62
CA LEU A 110 9.49 0.96 16.93
C LEU A 110 8.11 1.52 17.30
N THR A 111 7.42 2.15 16.34
CA THR A 111 6.08 2.71 16.55
C THR A 111 5.04 1.61 16.77
N LEU A 112 5.06 0.55 15.96
CA LEU A 112 4.16 -0.60 16.14
C LEU A 112 4.36 -1.26 17.50
N LYS A 113 5.61 -1.44 17.92
CA LYS A 113 5.94 -1.96 19.24
C LYS A 113 5.37 -1.08 20.35
N ALA A 114 5.58 0.23 20.28
CA ALA A 114 5.06 1.17 21.29
C ALA A 114 3.52 1.15 21.35
N LEU A 115 2.84 1.05 20.21
CA LEU A 115 1.38 0.90 20.16
C LEU A 115 0.92 -0.43 20.79
N ARG A 116 1.62 -1.53 20.52
CA ARG A 116 1.34 -2.84 21.16
C ARG A 116 1.54 -2.80 22.68
N ASP A 117 2.60 -2.15 23.14
CA ASP A 117 2.85 -1.99 24.58
C ASP A 117 1.75 -1.13 25.21
N LYS A 118 1.26 -0.10 24.51
CA LYS A 118 0.11 0.71 24.98
C LYS A 118 -1.16 -0.13 25.09
N ILE A 119 -1.46 -0.99 24.12
CA ILE A 119 -2.61 -1.92 24.17
C ILE A 119 -2.49 -2.85 25.37
N ARG A 120 -1.32 -3.46 25.59
CA ARG A 120 -1.08 -4.44 26.69
C ARG A 120 -1.17 -3.81 28.07
N ASN A 121 -0.72 -2.56 28.22
CA ASN A 121 -0.63 -1.88 29.50
C ASN A 121 -1.92 -1.14 29.90
N HIS A 122 -2.91 -1.08 29.00
CA HIS A 122 -4.16 -0.37 29.27
C HIS A 122 -5.09 -1.24 30.12
N THR A 123 -5.28 -0.81 31.37
CA THR A 123 -6.21 -1.44 32.35
C THR A 123 -7.57 -0.73 32.43
N ALA A 124 -7.85 0.27 31.58
CA ALA A 124 -8.99 1.16 31.66
C ALA A 124 -10.06 0.94 30.56
N PRO A 125 -11.27 1.42 30.76
CA PRO A 125 -12.47 0.97 30.07
C PRO A 125 -12.62 1.48 28.63
N SER A 126 -13.51 0.85 27.94
CA SER A 126 -14.24 1.04 26.65
C SER A 126 -13.74 2.01 25.54
N THR A 127 -12.85 2.96 25.80
CA THR A 127 -12.32 3.94 24.80
C THR A 127 -10.82 3.76 24.50
N ALA A 128 -10.17 2.71 25.02
CA ALA A 128 -8.76 2.46 24.78
C ALA A 128 -8.53 1.75 23.45
N LEU A 129 -7.39 2.05 22.80
CA LEU A 129 -6.91 1.31 21.63
C LEU A 129 -6.83 -0.20 21.98
N THR A 130 -7.48 -1.02 21.17
CA THR A 130 -7.62 -2.47 21.43
C THR A 130 -6.93 -3.32 20.38
N SER A 131 -6.74 -2.82 19.15
CA SER A 131 -6.27 -3.64 18.02
C SER A 131 -5.46 -2.86 17.00
N LEU A 132 -4.42 -3.53 16.48
CA LEU A 132 -3.70 -3.11 15.28
C LEU A 132 -4.05 -4.06 14.13
N VAL A 133 -4.34 -3.51 12.97
CA VAL A 133 -4.81 -4.24 11.79
C VAL A 133 -3.92 -3.88 10.59
N CYS A 134 -3.49 -4.88 9.83
CA CYS A 134 -2.93 -4.65 8.50
C CYS A 134 -4.08 -4.71 7.49
N PHE A 135 -4.32 -3.63 6.76
CA PHE A 135 -5.36 -3.52 5.75
C PHE A 135 -4.76 -3.09 4.43
N THR A 136 -4.52 -4.04 3.56
CA THR A 136 -3.80 -3.83 2.30
C THR A 136 -4.58 -4.36 1.11
N LYS A 137 -4.33 -3.81 -0.06
CA LYS A 137 -4.88 -4.32 -1.32
C LYS A 137 -3.79 -4.99 -2.15
N GLY A 138 -4.16 -6.02 -2.89
CA GLY A 138 -3.26 -6.73 -3.77
C GLY A 138 -3.63 -8.19 -3.97
N GLU A 139 -2.71 -8.94 -4.53
CA GLU A 139 -2.86 -10.38 -4.68
C GLU A 139 -2.58 -11.08 -3.34
N LEU A 140 -3.49 -11.96 -2.92
CA LEU A 140 -3.51 -12.55 -1.59
C LEU A 140 -2.17 -13.18 -1.20
N LEU A 141 -1.63 -14.04 -2.05
CA LEU A 141 -0.39 -14.79 -1.75
C LEU A 141 0.82 -13.85 -1.67
N ASP A 142 0.88 -12.86 -2.56
CA ASP A 142 1.97 -11.88 -2.58
C ASP A 142 1.96 -11.04 -1.30
N GLN A 143 0.81 -10.50 -0.91
CA GLN A 143 0.70 -9.69 0.30
C GLN A 143 0.96 -10.49 1.58
N GLN A 144 0.54 -11.76 1.65
CA GLN A 144 0.87 -12.65 2.76
C GLN A 144 2.39 -12.86 2.87
N HIS A 145 3.07 -13.18 1.76
CA HIS A 145 4.52 -13.37 1.75
C HIS A 145 5.30 -12.09 2.07
N LYS A 146 4.83 -10.92 1.60
CA LYS A 146 5.44 -9.63 1.96
C LYS A 146 5.35 -9.38 3.47
N LEU A 147 4.18 -9.59 4.06
CA LEU A 147 3.98 -9.41 5.49
C LEU A 147 4.83 -10.38 6.32
N GLU A 148 4.95 -11.63 5.89
CA GLU A 148 5.85 -12.61 6.54
C GLU A 148 7.31 -12.17 6.45
N ARG A 149 7.79 -11.78 5.25
CA ARG A 149 9.19 -11.33 5.04
C ARG A 149 9.52 -10.05 5.79
N SER A 150 8.55 -9.16 6.00
CA SER A 150 8.76 -7.93 6.76
C SER A 150 9.04 -8.18 8.25
N GLY A 151 8.67 -9.36 8.76
CA GLY A 151 8.73 -9.67 10.18
C GLY A 151 7.69 -8.93 11.04
N LEU A 152 6.82 -8.10 10.44
CA LEU A 152 5.86 -7.25 11.16
C LEU A 152 4.55 -7.96 11.51
N GLN A 153 4.29 -9.15 10.97
CA GLN A 153 3.02 -9.86 11.14
C GLN A 153 2.58 -10.00 12.61
N HIS A 154 3.52 -10.22 13.53
CA HIS A 154 3.26 -10.43 14.95
C HIS A 154 2.74 -9.18 15.69
N TYR A 155 2.81 -7.99 15.06
CA TYR A 155 2.24 -6.76 15.61
C TYR A 155 0.74 -6.63 15.31
N PHE A 156 0.19 -7.37 14.38
CA PHE A 156 -1.21 -7.23 13.95
C PHE A 156 -2.11 -8.31 14.55
N ASP A 157 -3.27 -7.90 15.06
CA ASP A 157 -4.30 -8.80 15.58
C ASP A 157 -5.15 -9.37 14.44
N TYR A 158 -5.24 -8.62 13.34
CA TYR A 158 -6.01 -8.99 12.15
C TYR A 158 -5.32 -8.51 10.88
N VAL A 159 -5.43 -9.28 9.82
CA VAL A 159 -4.90 -8.96 8.49
C VAL A 159 -6.04 -9.08 7.48
N GLU A 160 -6.35 -7.99 6.81
CA GLU A 160 -7.32 -7.96 5.70
C GLU A 160 -6.57 -7.64 4.41
N ILE A 161 -6.62 -8.56 3.46
CA ILE A 161 -6.09 -8.39 2.11
C ILE A 161 -7.27 -8.37 1.16
N THR A 162 -7.40 -7.31 0.38
CA THR A 162 -8.54 -7.09 -0.51
C THR A 162 -8.10 -6.80 -1.95
N SER A 163 -8.97 -7.08 -2.91
CA SER A 163 -8.70 -6.78 -4.32
C SER A 163 -8.82 -5.29 -4.65
N ASP A 164 -9.56 -4.53 -3.86
CA ASP A 164 -9.69 -3.08 -3.95
C ASP A 164 -9.85 -2.50 -2.54
N LYS A 165 -9.67 -1.20 -2.36
CA LYS A 165 -9.76 -0.53 -1.07
C LYS A 165 -10.64 0.73 -1.19
N GLY A 166 -11.94 0.49 -1.39
CA GLY A 166 -12.96 1.53 -1.47
C GLY A 166 -13.84 1.60 -0.22
N GLU A 167 -14.89 2.41 -0.28
CA GLU A 167 -15.83 2.58 0.85
C GLU A 167 -16.48 1.25 1.30
N ALA A 168 -16.78 0.35 0.36
CA ALA A 168 -17.41 -0.94 0.67
C ALA A 168 -16.48 -1.80 1.54
N GLU A 169 -15.20 -1.87 1.20
CA GLU A 169 -14.19 -2.62 1.91
C GLU A 169 -13.93 -2.03 3.31
N PHE A 170 -13.91 -0.70 3.46
CA PHE A 170 -13.83 -0.05 4.77
C PHE A 170 -15.04 -0.33 5.65
N ARG A 171 -16.27 -0.27 5.10
CA ARG A 171 -17.48 -0.63 5.85
C ARG A 171 -17.46 -2.10 6.29
N GLU A 172 -17.02 -2.99 5.41
CA GLU A 172 -16.91 -4.41 5.70
C GLU A 172 -15.83 -4.69 6.77
N LEU A 173 -14.69 -4.00 6.71
CA LEU A 173 -13.66 -4.10 7.74
C LEU A 173 -14.19 -3.65 9.11
N CYS A 174 -14.87 -2.49 9.19
CA CYS A 174 -15.51 -2.04 10.43
C CYS A 174 -16.49 -3.08 10.97
N ARG A 175 -17.31 -3.68 10.10
CA ARG A 175 -18.26 -4.73 10.48
C ARG A 175 -17.56 -5.99 11.03
N LYS A 176 -16.48 -6.45 10.37
CA LYS A 176 -15.69 -7.61 10.80
C LYS A 176 -15.03 -7.40 12.16
N LEU A 177 -14.60 -6.18 12.44
CA LEU A 177 -13.92 -5.83 13.68
C LEU A 177 -14.87 -5.38 14.79
N ASP A 178 -16.18 -5.32 14.53
CA ASP A 178 -17.21 -4.86 15.46
C ASP A 178 -16.90 -3.46 16.02
N VAL A 179 -16.57 -2.53 15.13
CA VAL A 179 -16.31 -1.11 15.46
C VAL A 179 -17.12 -0.17 14.57
N ARG A 180 -17.44 0.98 15.10
CA ARG A 180 -18.01 2.07 14.30
C ARG A 180 -16.91 2.75 13.51
N PRO A 181 -17.19 3.32 12.32
CA PRO A 181 -16.18 3.99 11.52
C PRO A 181 -15.36 5.04 12.29
N GLU A 182 -16.01 5.84 13.13
CA GLU A 182 -15.35 6.87 13.95
C GLU A 182 -14.39 6.32 15.02
N GLU A 183 -14.43 5.02 15.29
CA GLU A 183 -13.53 4.31 16.20
C GLU A 183 -12.31 3.70 15.49
N MET A 184 -12.23 3.85 14.16
CA MET A 184 -11.13 3.39 13.33
C MET A 184 -10.28 4.54 12.83
N LEU A 185 -8.96 4.39 12.96
CA LEU A 185 -7.95 5.24 12.34
C LEU A 185 -7.28 4.49 11.21
N MET A 186 -7.35 5.00 9.98
CA MET A 186 -6.57 4.50 8.85
C MET A 186 -5.25 5.26 8.74
N VAL A 187 -4.14 4.54 8.63
CA VAL A 187 -2.81 5.08 8.38
C VAL A 187 -2.32 4.56 7.03
N GLY A 188 -2.01 5.44 6.09
CA GLY A 188 -1.58 5.02 4.76
C GLY A 188 -0.99 6.14 3.91
N ASN A 189 -0.37 5.75 2.80
CA ASN A 189 0.32 6.65 1.86
C ASN A 189 -0.51 7.04 0.64
N SER A 190 -1.65 6.39 0.39
CA SER A 190 -2.49 6.67 -0.77
C SER A 190 -3.69 7.53 -0.40
N LEU A 191 -3.73 8.79 -0.89
CA LEU A 191 -4.93 9.62 -0.77
C LEU A 191 -6.16 8.97 -1.40
N LYS A 192 -5.96 8.23 -2.50
CA LYS A 192 -7.03 7.58 -3.27
C LYS A 192 -7.58 6.32 -2.60
N SER A 193 -6.69 5.45 -2.11
CA SER A 193 -7.06 4.12 -1.64
C SER A 193 -7.17 4.00 -0.12
N ASP A 194 -6.43 4.83 0.63
CA ASP A 194 -6.44 4.77 2.09
C ASP A 194 -7.28 5.88 2.70
N ILE A 195 -7.03 7.11 2.26
CA ILE A 195 -7.50 8.29 2.99
C ILE A 195 -8.92 8.68 2.57
N ALA A 196 -9.15 8.92 1.28
CA ALA A 196 -10.46 9.38 0.79
C ALA A 196 -11.60 8.39 1.14
N PRO A 197 -11.48 7.08 0.88
CA PRO A 197 -12.54 6.14 1.21
C PRO A 197 -12.74 5.95 2.73
N ALA A 198 -11.67 5.98 3.54
CA ALA A 198 -11.78 5.94 5.00
C ALA A 198 -12.59 7.13 5.53
N LEU A 199 -12.27 8.35 5.07
CA LEU A 199 -12.98 9.57 5.45
C LEU A 199 -14.44 9.56 4.99
N ALA A 200 -14.70 9.03 3.79
CA ALA A 200 -16.06 8.96 3.23
C ALA A 200 -16.99 8.07 4.06
N VAL A 201 -16.48 6.98 4.65
CA VAL A 201 -17.27 6.13 5.54
C VAL A 201 -17.36 6.62 6.98
N GLY A 202 -16.56 7.62 7.36
CA GLY A 202 -16.59 8.20 8.70
C GLY A 202 -15.36 7.93 9.56
N CYS A 203 -14.38 7.19 9.08
CA CYS A 203 -13.14 6.92 9.80
C CYS A 203 -12.30 8.20 10.00
N GLN A 204 -11.34 8.12 10.93
CA GLN A 204 -10.24 9.05 11.04
C GLN A 204 -9.11 8.58 10.10
N ALA A 205 -8.23 9.49 9.67
CA ALA A 205 -7.15 9.14 8.77
C ALA A 205 -5.84 9.87 9.10
N VAL A 206 -4.74 9.15 9.00
CA VAL A 206 -3.37 9.69 9.01
C VAL A 206 -2.75 9.41 7.65
N TYR A 207 -2.46 10.48 6.94
CA TYR A 207 -1.75 10.44 5.67
C TYR A 207 -0.25 10.57 5.90
N ILE A 208 0.52 9.60 5.43
CA ILE A 208 1.98 9.63 5.44
C ILE A 208 2.49 9.50 4.01
N PRO A 209 2.79 10.62 3.32
CA PRO A 209 3.18 10.57 1.91
C PRO A 209 4.48 9.79 1.73
N PHE A 210 4.51 8.92 0.74
CA PHE A 210 5.72 8.25 0.29
C PHE A 210 6.35 9.03 -0.86
N HIS A 211 7.69 8.97 -1.02
CA HIS A 211 8.42 9.79 -1.99
C HIS A 211 8.11 9.45 -3.45
N VAL A 212 7.55 8.28 -3.70
CA VAL A 212 7.11 7.82 -5.02
C VAL A 212 5.67 7.35 -4.91
N THR A 213 4.84 7.74 -5.87
CA THR A 213 3.44 7.29 -5.95
C THR A 213 3.17 6.74 -7.33
N TRP A 214 2.70 5.51 -7.40
CA TRP A 214 2.26 4.92 -8.66
C TRP A 214 1.22 5.79 -9.35
N GLN A 215 1.37 5.99 -10.66
CA GLN A 215 0.55 6.93 -11.43
C GLN A 215 -0.96 6.62 -11.32
N LEU A 216 -1.35 5.36 -11.19
CA LEU A 216 -2.74 4.94 -10.98
C LEU A 216 -3.29 5.25 -9.58
N GLU A 217 -2.42 5.53 -8.60
CA GLU A 217 -2.77 5.93 -7.23
C GLU A 217 -2.70 7.45 -7.02
N GLN A 218 -2.28 8.22 -8.02
CA GLN A 218 -2.27 9.68 -7.93
C GLN A 218 -3.66 10.24 -7.68
N HIS A 219 -3.74 11.17 -6.76
CA HIS A 219 -4.95 11.89 -6.38
C HIS A 219 -4.59 13.32 -6.00
N ASP A 220 -5.47 14.27 -6.29
CA ASP A 220 -5.28 15.66 -5.86
C ASP A 220 -5.24 15.73 -4.32
N HIS A 221 -4.32 16.55 -3.81
CA HIS A 221 -4.24 16.80 -2.37
C HIS A 221 -5.51 17.52 -1.90
N PHE A 222 -6.02 17.10 -0.74
CA PHE A 222 -7.16 17.74 -0.09
C PHE A 222 -6.96 17.77 1.43
N GLU A 223 -7.64 18.69 2.09
CA GLU A 223 -7.68 18.79 3.54
C GLU A 223 -9.02 18.30 4.08
N HIS A 224 -9.00 17.68 5.25
CA HIS A 224 -10.21 17.23 5.91
C HIS A 224 -10.06 17.28 7.44
N GLN A 225 -11.10 17.66 8.17
CA GLN A 225 -11.07 17.81 9.64
C GLN A 225 -10.72 16.51 10.40
N ARG A 226 -10.98 15.36 9.80
CA ARG A 226 -10.65 14.02 10.35
C ARG A 226 -9.35 13.44 9.76
N MET A 227 -8.57 14.24 9.06
CA MET A 227 -7.29 13.85 8.49
C MET A 227 -6.16 14.65 9.12
N VAL A 228 -5.04 13.99 9.38
CA VAL A 228 -3.76 14.61 9.71
C VAL A 228 -2.71 14.04 8.77
N GLN A 229 -1.87 14.91 8.22
CA GLN A 229 -0.66 14.48 7.52
C GLN A 229 0.50 14.44 8.50
N ILE A 230 1.35 13.43 8.39
CA ILE A 230 2.61 13.31 9.13
C ILE A 230 3.76 13.10 8.15
N ASP A 231 4.96 13.53 8.55
CA ASP A 231 6.18 13.37 7.76
C ASP A 231 7.04 12.18 8.25
N HIS A 232 6.83 11.76 9.50
CA HIS A 232 7.57 10.70 10.17
C HIS A 232 6.62 9.75 10.88
N PHE A 233 6.86 8.45 10.77
CA PHE A 233 5.97 7.42 11.30
C PHE A 233 5.80 7.51 12.83
N ALA A 234 6.85 7.93 13.56
CA ALA A 234 6.81 8.12 15.01
C ALA A 234 5.80 9.20 15.48
N GLN A 235 5.46 10.18 14.62
CA GLN A 235 4.46 11.22 14.96
C GLN A 235 3.06 10.63 15.22
N LEU A 236 2.81 9.38 14.77
CA LEU A 236 1.58 8.66 15.10
C LEU A 236 1.42 8.47 16.62
N LEU A 237 2.52 8.31 17.36
CA LEU A 237 2.49 8.19 18.81
C LEU A 237 2.03 9.50 19.47
N ASP A 238 2.43 10.65 18.95
CA ASP A 238 2.01 11.96 19.46
C ASP A 238 0.51 12.16 19.27
N ILE A 239 0.00 11.79 18.10
CA ILE A 239 -1.45 11.81 17.79
C ILE A 239 -2.23 10.93 18.78
N MET A 240 -1.72 9.74 19.07
CA MET A 240 -2.36 8.78 19.97
C MET A 240 -2.17 9.13 21.46
N ASN A 241 -1.31 10.10 21.78
CA ASN A 241 -1.06 10.59 23.14
C ASN A 241 -1.74 11.95 23.42
N ALA A 242 -2.16 12.69 22.41
CA ALA A 242 -2.66 14.06 22.54
C ALA A 242 -3.94 14.21 23.39
N HIS A 243 -4.55 13.10 23.82
CA HIS A 243 -5.79 13.07 24.62
C HIS A 243 -5.63 12.26 25.94
N LEU A 244 -4.37 12.08 26.39
CA LEU A 244 -4.05 11.58 27.73
C LEU A 244 -3.69 12.76 28.66
#